data_face8f829b0f753ed8ef3a8a71ad49aa
#
_entry.id   face8f829b0f753ed8ef3a8a71ad49aa
#
_cell.length_a   1.000
_cell.length_b   1.000
_cell.length_c   1.000
_cell.angle_alpha   90.00
_cell.angle_beta   90.00
_cell.angle_gamma   90.00
#
_symmetry.space_group_name_H-M   'P 1'
#
loop_
_entity.id
_entity.type
_entity.pdbx_description
1 polymer ?
#
loop_
_entity_poly.entity_id
_entity_poly.type
_entity_poly.pdbx_seq_one_letter_code
_entity_poly.pdbx_strand_id
1 'polypeptide(L)'
;MNYKITSLFTFVLASVAFATPASTDEENGTTLDTIPNVVTADIKVGIERHIEELSAANGGFFPIAFDGNQMKLKLVRVHMEYLANLGPRRHFACVDLASEDGNVYDVDFFLEGDPGNMTVTETTVHKLNGRPFYHWREQEDGVWVHVEADDASR
;
A
#
# COMPACT_ATOMS: atom_id res chain seq x y z
N MET A 1 -24.86 71.62 -21.80
CA MET A 1 -24.22 71.91 -23.10
C MET A 1 -24.21 70.63 -23.89
N ASN A 2 -25.08 70.59 -24.92
CA ASN A 2 -25.39 69.42 -25.74
C ASN A 2 -24.27 69.10 -26.71
N TYR A 3 -24.02 67.83 -26.97
CA TYR A 3 -23.70 67.34 -28.31
C TYR A 3 -24.11 65.93 -28.47
N LYS A 4 -25.17 65.68 -29.30
CA LYS A 4 -25.51 64.39 -29.93
C LYS A 4 -24.58 64.25 -31.13
N ILE A 5 -24.02 63.04 -31.30
CA ILE A 5 -23.48 62.62 -32.58
C ILE A 5 -24.08 61.25 -32.89
N THR A 6 -24.96 61.28 -33.87
CA THR A 6 -25.52 60.11 -34.56
C THR A 6 -24.50 59.68 -35.61
N SER A 7 -24.08 58.45 -35.64
CA SER A 7 -23.39 57.89 -36.81
C SER A 7 -23.96 56.54 -37.16
N LEU A 8 -24.51 56.56 -38.36
CA LEU A 8 -25.09 55.47 -39.11
C LEU A 8 -23.99 54.73 -39.86
N PHE A 9 -23.79 53.46 -39.68
CA PHE A 9 -22.96 52.65 -40.59
C PHE A 9 -23.57 51.25 -40.85
N THR A 10 -24.09 51.15 -41.97
CA THR A 10 -24.09 50.16 -43.07
C THR A 10 -23.93 48.68 -42.70
N PHE A 11 -24.99 47.97 -43.05
CA PHE A 11 -25.06 46.48 -43.16
C PHE A 11 -24.09 45.96 -44.24
N VAL A 12 -23.20 45.01 -43.82
CA VAL A 12 -22.52 44.14 -44.74
C VAL A 12 -22.97 42.71 -44.44
N LEU A 13 -23.74 42.12 -45.38
CA LEU A 13 -24.03 40.70 -45.37
C LEU A 13 -22.77 39.92 -45.71
N ALA A 14 -22.21 39.21 -44.76
CA ALA A 14 -21.23 38.19 -45.02
C ALA A 14 -21.89 36.83 -44.92
N SER A 15 -21.92 36.13 -46.07
CA SER A 15 -22.37 34.75 -46.16
C SER A 15 -21.45 33.82 -45.38
N VAL A 16 -21.92 33.23 -44.31
CA VAL A 16 -21.19 32.24 -43.56
C VAL A 16 -21.54 30.88 -44.12
N ALA A 17 -20.55 30.21 -44.70
CA ALA A 17 -20.60 28.81 -45.09
C ALA A 17 -20.79 27.93 -43.86
N PHE A 18 -21.82 27.07 -43.89
CA PHE A 18 -22.00 26.02 -42.92
C PHE A 18 -20.86 24.99 -43.07
N ALA A 19 -19.93 25.02 -42.16
CA ALA A 19 -19.06 23.88 -41.93
C ALA A 19 -19.80 22.90 -41.02
N THR A 20 -20.07 21.70 -41.53
CA THR A 20 -20.54 20.57 -40.73
C THR A 20 -19.49 20.23 -39.70
N PRO A 21 -19.82 20.13 -38.40
CA PRO A 21 -18.86 19.58 -37.46
C PRO A 21 -18.64 18.11 -37.78
N ALA A 22 -17.39 17.75 -37.98
CA ALA A 22 -16.99 16.36 -38.01
C ALA A 22 -17.38 15.73 -36.67
N SER A 23 -18.06 14.61 -36.73
CA SER A 23 -18.30 13.76 -35.58
C SER A 23 -16.96 13.34 -35.03
N THR A 24 -16.56 13.90 -33.90
CA THR A 24 -15.54 13.30 -33.07
C THR A 24 -16.17 12.08 -32.44
N ASP A 25 -15.78 10.90 -32.93
CA ASP A 25 -15.97 9.67 -32.19
C ASP A 25 -15.26 9.88 -30.84
N GLU A 26 -16.03 10.11 -29.79
CA GLU A 26 -15.56 9.91 -28.43
C GLU A 26 -15.22 8.42 -28.33
N GLU A 27 -13.96 8.08 -28.53
CA GLU A 27 -13.42 6.84 -27.98
C GLU A 27 -13.70 6.88 -26.48
N ASN A 28 -14.78 6.20 -26.10
CA ASN A 28 -15.00 5.81 -24.73
C ASN A 28 -13.90 4.79 -24.35
N GLY A 29 -12.70 5.31 -24.17
CA GLY A 29 -11.58 4.58 -23.61
C GLY A 29 -11.96 4.21 -22.18
N THR A 30 -12.61 3.06 -22.02
CA THR A 30 -12.56 2.34 -20.76
C THR A 30 -11.10 2.10 -20.48
N THR A 31 -10.48 2.99 -19.72
CA THR A 31 -9.20 2.72 -19.06
C THR A 31 -9.46 1.50 -18.21
N LEU A 32 -9.07 0.32 -18.71
CA LEU A 32 -8.87 -0.84 -17.86
C LEU A 32 -7.89 -0.36 -16.81
N ASP A 33 -8.39 -0.25 -15.59
CA ASP A 33 -7.61 0.09 -14.41
C ASP A 33 -6.58 -1.05 -14.27
N THR A 34 -5.43 -0.88 -14.92
CA THR A 34 -4.36 -1.88 -14.94
C THR A 34 -3.84 -1.91 -13.53
N ILE A 35 -4.14 -3.01 -12.81
CA ILE A 35 -3.58 -3.26 -11.48
C ILE A 35 -2.06 -3.17 -11.62
N PRO A 36 -1.40 -2.23 -10.92
CA PRO A 36 0.04 -2.07 -11.02
C PRO A 36 0.75 -3.40 -10.69
N ASN A 37 1.76 -3.74 -11.48
CA ASN A 37 2.60 -4.89 -11.17
C ASN A 37 3.52 -4.55 -9.99
N VAL A 38 3.17 -5.04 -8.80
CA VAL A 38 3.93 -4.83 -7.57
C VAL A 38 5.09 -5.81 -7.53
N VAL A 39 6.31 -5.30 -7.43
CA VAL A 39 7.51 -6.11 -7.21
C VAL A 39 7.88 -6.13 -5.72
N THR A 40 8.72 -7.11 -5.32
CA THR A 40 9.12 -7.27 -3.91
C THR A 40 9.82 -6.03 -3.34
N ALA A 41 10.50 -5.24 -4.18
CA ALA A 41 11.09 -3.98 -3.78
C ALA A 41 10.06 -2.94 -3.31
N ASP A 42 8.88 -2.90 -3.94
CA ASP A 42 7.79 -2.00 -3.53
C ASP A 42 7.23 -2.39 -2.18
N ILE A 43 7.07 -3.70 -1.92
CA ILE A 43 6.61 -4.23 -0.64
C ILE A 43 7.62 -3.87 0.46
N LYS A 44 8.92 -4.05 0.18
CA LYS A 44 9.99 -3.67 1.10
C LYS A 44 9.92 -2.20 1.48
N VAL A 45 9.82 -1.31 0.50
CA VAL A 45 9.69 0.14 0.74
C VAL A 45 8.43 0.47 1.55
N GLY A 46 7.32 -0.20 1.26
CA GLY A 46 6.06 -0.02 1.99
C GLY A 46 6.18 -0.37 3.46
N ILE A 47 6.77 -1.53 3.79
CA ILE A 47 6.91 -1.97 5.18
C ILE A 47 7.98 -1.17 5.94
N GLU A 48 9.10 -0.83 5.31
CA GLU A 48 10.13 -0.01 5.95
C GLU A 48 9.59 1.38 6.31
N ARG A 49 8.85 2.01 5.40
CA ARG A 49 8.18 3.29 5.66
C ARG A 49 7.20 3.20 6.84
N HIS A 50 6.36 2.17 6.88
CA HIS A 50 5.42 1.97 7.98
C HIS A 50 6.14 1.85 9.34
N ILE A 51 7.20 1.04 9.40
CA ILE A 51 7.98 0.87 10.62
C ILE A 51 8.68 2.17 11.03
N GLU A 52 9.23 2.92 10.07
CA GLU A 52 9.91 4.19 10.30
C GLU A 52 8.93 5.25 10.84
N GLU A 53 7.77 5.42 10.21
CA GLU A 53 6.75 6.39 10.62
C GLU A 53 6.26 6.13 12.05
N LEU A 54 5.92 4.87 12.38
CA LEU A 54 5.49 4.52 13.73
C LEU A 54 6.63 4.64 14.75
N SER A 55 7.85 4.28 14.37
CA SER A 55 9.02 4.43 15.25
C SER A 55 9.29 5.90 15.54
N ALA A 56 9.25 6.78 14.55
CA ALA A 56 9.44 8.21 14.74
C ALA A 56 8.41 8.81 15.72
N ALA A 57 7.16 8.39 15.63
CA ALA A 57 6.09 8.80 16.52
C ALA A 57 6.21 8.24 17.95
N ASN A 58 7.02 7.19 18.16
CA ASN A 58 7.15 6.45 19.43
C ASN A 58 8.58 6.44 19.99
N GLY A 59 9.30 7.54 19.84
CA GLY A 59 10.62 7.73 20.44
C GLY A 59 11.74 6.86 19.84
N GLY A 60 11.59 6.47 18.56
CA GLY A 60 12.58 5.68 17.82
C GLY A 60 12.37 4.16 17.90
N PHE A 61 11.21 3.72 18.42
CA PHE A 61 10.88 2.30 18.55
C PHE A 61 9.53 2.01 17.88
N PHE A 62 9.47 0.90 17.16
CA PHE A 62 8.22 0.36 16.64
C PHE A 62 7.41 -0.27 17.79
N PRO A 63 6.18 0.21 18.05
CA PRO A 63 5.34 -0.35 19.11
C PRO A 63 4.56 -1.56 18.60
N ILE A 64 4.51 -2.64 19.36
CA ILE A 64 3.66 -3.79 19.08
C ILE A 64 3.10 -4.36 20.39
N ALA A 65 1.80 -4.70 20.37
CA ALA A 65 1.17 -5.42 21.46
C ALA A 65 1.30 -6.94 21.22
N PHE A 66 1.85 -7.66 22.17
CA PHE A 66 1.97 -9.10 22.09
C PHE A 66 1.89 -9.72 23.50
N ASP A 67 1.13 -10.79 23.67
CA ASP A 67 0.95 -11.53 24.94
C ASP A 67 0.62 -10.61 26.12
N GLY A 68 -0.29 -9.64 25.88
CA GLY A 68 -0.71 -8.66 26.90
C GLY A 68 0.31 -7.58 27.23
N ASN A 69 1.47 -7.57 26.58
CA ASN A 69 2.54 -6.60 26.80
C ASN A 69 2.66 -5.62 25.63
N GLN A 70 3.02 -4.36 25.93
CA GLN A 70 3.44 -3.38 24.93
C GLN A 70 4.95 -3.46 24.78
N MET A 71 5.41 -3.90 23.62
CA MET A 71 6.84 -3.99 23.31
C MET A 71 7.29 -2.79 22.48
N LYS A 72 8.60 -2.48 22.61
CA LYS A 72 9.30 -1.44 21.85
C LYS A 72 10.44 -2.10 21.10
N LEU A 73 10.32 -2.15 19.78
CA LEU A 73 11.23 -2.90 18.94
C LEU A 73 11.94 -1.98 17.94
N LYS A 74 13.10 -2.42 17.46
CA LYS A 74 13.84 -1.78 16.36
C LYS A 74 13.95 -2.70 15.18
N LEU A 75 13.83 -2.13 13.98
CA LEU A 75 14.03 -2.88 12.73
C LEU A 75 15.46 -3.42 12.65
N VAL A 76 15.58 -4.71 12.40
CA VAL A 76 16.83 -5.42 12.14
C VAL A 76 16.95 -5.74 10.66
N ARG A 77 15.92 -6.42 10.09
CA ARG A 77 15.95 -6.89 8.71
C ARG A 77 14.56 -7.11 8.16
N VAL A 78 14.35 -6.78 6.87
CA VAL A 78 13.23 -7.26 6.07
C VAL A 78 13.67 -8.52 5.33
N HIS A 79 12.92 -9.60 5.47
CA HIS A 79 13.19 -10.88 4.80
C HIS A 79 12.77 -10.80 3.33
N MET A 80 13.70 -10.46 2.44
CA MET A 80 13.41 -10.34 0.99
C MET A 80 12.88 -11.64 0.39
N GLU A 81 13.30 -12.78 0.93
CA GLU A 81 12.92 -14.13 0.53
C GLU A 81 11.47 -14.50 0.86
N TYR A 82 10.84 -13.76 1.77
CA TYR A 82 9.45 -13.98 2.20
C TYR A 82 8.50 -12.86 1.79
N LEU A 83 8.98 -11.88 1.01
CA LEU A 83 8.07 -10.88 0.45
C LEU A 83 7.22 -11.51 -0.66
N ALA A 84 5.91 -11.35 -0.58
CA ALA A 84 5.00 -11.99 -1.52
C ALA A 84 3.80 -11.12 -1.89
N ASN A 85 3.35 -11.27 -3.13
CA ASN A 85 2.03 -10.83 -3.57
C ASN A 85 1.02 -11.96 -3.28
N LEU A 86 0.02 -11.68 -2.45
CA LEU A 86 -1.04 -12.63 -2.08
C LEU A 86 -2.26 -12.54 -2.99
N GLY A 87 -2.32 -11.52 -3.83
CA GLY A 87 -3.42 -11.24 -4.75
C GLY A 87 -3.42 -9.77 -5.17
N PRO A 88 -4.43 -9.33 -5.89
CA PRO A 88 -4.55 -7.93 -6.29
C PRO A 88 -4.48 -7.03 -5.05
N ARG A 89 -3.48 -6.14 -5.02
CA ARG A 89 -3.27 -5.12 -3.97
C ARG A 89 -3.09 -5.70 -2.54
N ARG A 90 -2.80 -6.99 -2.42
CA ARG A 90 -2.55 -7.65 -1.14
C ARG A 90 -1.16 -8.25 -1.11
N HIS A 91 -0.39 -7.92 -0.08
CA HIS A 91 1.02 -8.25 0.02
C HIS A 91 1.35 -8.76 1.41
N PHE A 92 2.47 -9.46 1.49
CA PHE A 92 3.00 -10.02 2.73
C PHE A 92 4.47 -9.64 2.89
N ALA A 93 4.87 -9.34 4.13
CA ALA A 93 6.25 -9.14 4.52
C ALA A 93 6.52 -9.80 5.87
N CYS A 94 7.66 -10.49 6.00
CA CYS A 94 8.19 -10.93 7.26
C CYS A 94 9.42 -10.09 7.62
N VAL A 95 9.53 -9.66 8.89
CA VAL A 95 10.52 -8.69 9.35
C VAL A 95 11.09 -9.11 10.69
N ASP A 96 12.42 -9.05 10.86
CA ASP A 96 13.05 -9.17 12.16
C ASP A 96 13.05 -7.83 12.88
N LEU A 97 12.50 -7.82 14.08
CA LEU A 97 12.50 -6.68 15.00
C LEU A 97 13.16 -7.09 16.31
N ALA A 98 14.04 -6.26 16.87
CA ALA A 98 14.73 -6.54 18.12
C ALA A 98 14.28 -5.64 19.26
N SER A 99 14.12 -6.22 20.45
CA SER A 99 13.94 -5.49 21.70
C SER A 99 15.27 -5.07 22.32
N GLU A 100 15.23 -4.16 23.29
CA GLU A 100 16.44 -3.63 23.95
C GLU A 100 17.17 -4.70 24.79
N ASP A 101 16.47 -5.74 25.22
CA ASP A 101 17.05 -6.88 25.95
C ASP A 101 17.68 -7.95 25.03
N GLY A 102 17.69 -7.68 23.71
CA GLY A 102 18.35 -8.52 22.71
C GLY A 102 17.51 -9.67 22.14
N ASN A 103 16.22 -9.75 22.50
CA ASN A 103 15.33 -10.69 21.86
C ASN A 103 15.01 -10.25 20.43
N VAL A 104 14.92 -11.22 19.51
CA VAL A 104 14.57 -11.00 18.12
C VAL A 104 13.21 -11.64 17.84
N TYR A 105 12.31 -10.84 17.30
CA TYR A 105 10.95 -11.23 16.93
C TYR A 105 10.83 -11.22 15.41
N ASP A 106 10.46 -12.35 14.81
CA ASP A 106 9.98 -12.39 13.43
C ASP A 106 8.51 -11.92 13.46
N VAL A 107 8.21 -10.87 12.73
CA VAL A 107 6.87 -10.29 12.68
C VAL A 107 6.35 -10.32 11.26
N ASP A 108 5.18 -10.90 11.09
CA ASP A 108 4.45 -10.96 9.83
C ASP A 108 3.55 -9.74 9.67
N PHE A 109 3.61 -9.13 8.50
CA PHE A 109 2.82 -7.96 8.12
C PHE A 109 2.02 -8.25 6.86
N PHE A 110 0.74 -7.91 6.89
CA PHE A 110 -0.10 -7.87 5.71
C PHE A 110 -0.30 -6.42 5.29
N LEU A 111 -0.12 -6.17 3.99
CA LEU A 111 -0.24 -4.82 3.43
C LEU A 111 -1.27 -4.84 2.31
N GLU A 112 -1.96 -3.72 2.14
CA GLU A 112 -2.87 -3.47 1.03
C GLU A 112 -2.49 -2.16 0.33
N GLY A 113 -2.61 -2.13 -1.00
CA GLY A 113 -2.41 -0.92 -1.79
C GLY A 113 -1.47 -1.12 -2.98
N ASP A 114 -1.21 0.00 -3.66
CA ASP A 114 -0.35 0.07 -4.83
C ASP A 114 1.07 0.51 -4.45
N PRO A 115 2.08 0.35 -5.34
CA PRO A 115 3.42 0.87 -5.11
C PRO A 115 3.41 2.33 -4.66
N GLY A 116 4.13 2.62 -3.57
CA GLY A 116 4.20 3.95 -2.98
C GLY A 116 3.00 4.33 -2.08
N ASN A 117 1.92 3.56 -2.07
CA ASN A 117 0.72 3.81 -1.25
C ASN A 117 0.19 2.53 -0.58
N MET A 118 1.09 1.77 0.03
CA MET A 118 0.73 0.58 0.80
C MET A 118 0.44 0.94 2.26
N THR A 119 -0.58 0.29 2.81
CA THR A 119 -0.99 0.41 4.21
C THR A 119 -0.92 -0.97 4.86
N VAL A 120 -0.34 -1.07 6.06
CA VAL A 120 -0.37 -2.29 6.87
C VAL A 120 -1.78 -2.47 7.45
N THR A 121 -2.38 -3.63 7.20
CA THR A 121 -3.72 -3.98 7.65
C THR A 121 -3.71 -4.98 8.82
N GLU A 122 -2.66 -5.79 8.91
CA GLU A 122 -2.51 -6.77 9.99
C GLU A 122 -1.03 -6.94 10.35
N THR A 123 -0.76 -7.17 11.64
CA THR A 123 0.58 -7.42 12.17
C THR A 123 0.49 -8.54 13.19
N THR A 124 1.32 -9.58 13.04
CA THR A 124 1.34 -10.74 13.94
C THR A 124 2.76 -11.13 14.29
N VAL A 125 3.03 -11.40 15.58
CA VAL A 125 4.33 -11.95 16.00
C VAL A 125 4.38 -13.44 15.67
N HIS A 126 5.29 -13.82 14.77
CA HIS A 126 5.42 -15.19 14.28
C HIS A 126 6.40 -16.01 15.11
N LYS A 127 7.57 -15.44 15.42
CA LYS A 127 8.61 -16.16 16.19
C LYS A 127 9.27 -15.28 17.24
N LEU A 128 9.82 -15.92 18.24
CA LEU A 128 10.74 -15.33 19.21
C LEU A 128 12.06 -16.10 19.19
N ASN A 129 13.17 -15.44 18.89
CA ASN A 129 14.51 -16.03 18.81
C ASN A 129 14.52 -17.31 17.93
N GLY A 130 13.83 -17.26 16.81
CA GLY A 130 13.68 -18.36 15.84
C GLY A 130 12.69 -19.45 16.23
N ARG A 131 12.05 -19.38 17.41
CA ARG A 131 11.00 -20.35 17.83
C ARG A 131 9.63 -19.84 17.41
N PRO A 132 8.91 -20.58 16.55
CA PRO A 132 7.60 -20.13 16.06
C PRO A 132 6.52 -20.27 17.15
N PHE A 133 5.57 -19.33 17.15
CA PHE A 133 4.31 -19.43 17.88
C PHE A 133 3.25 -20.15 17.06
N TYR A 134 3.36 -20.10 15.73
CA TYR A 134 2.47 -20.76 14.79
C TYR A 134 3.22 -21.15 13.52
N HIS A 135 2.59 -21.99 12.70
CA HIS A 135 3.02 -22.33 11.35
C HIS A 135 1.91 -21.94 10.36
N TRP A 136 2.31 -21.49 9.19
CA TRP A 136 1.41 -21.33 8.06
C TRP A 136 1.12 -22.70 7.45
N ARG A 137 -0.15 -23.02 7.23
CA ARG A 137 -0.60 -24.21 6.54
C ARG A 137 -1.63 -23.86 5.49
N GLU A 138 -1.38 -24.32 4.26
CA GLU A 138 -2.35 -24.26 3.19
C GLU A 138 -3.43 -25.34 3.39
N GLN A 139 -4.69 -24.94 3.29
CA GLN A 139 -5.84 -25.85 3.30
C GLN A 139 -6.13 -26.35 1.89
N GLU A 140 -7.02 -27.35 1.77
CA GLU A 140 -7.39 -27.96 0.48
C GLU A 140 -8.03 -26.95 -0.50
N ASP A 141 -8.64 -25.89 0.02
CA ASP A 141 -9.23 -24.79 -0.74
C ASP A 141 -8.22 -23.67 -1.14
N GLY A 142 -6.94 -23.85 -0.84
CA GLY A 142 -5.87 -22.89 -1.11
C GLY A 142 -5.78 -21.74 -0.10
N VAL A 143 -6.57 -21.77 0.98
CA VAL A 143 -6.51 -20.76 2.04
C VAL A 143 -5.38 -21.09 3.02
N TRP A 144 -4.54 -20.09 3.31
CA TRP A 144 -3.50 -20.21 4.32
C TRP A 144 -4.03 -19.84 5.70
N VAL A 145 -3.80 -20.69 6.67
CA VAL A 145 -4.24 -20.52 8.06
C VAL A 145 -3.08 -20.66 9.03
N HIS A 146 -3.19 -19.98 10.17
CA HIS A 146 -2.30 -20.19 11.31
C HIS A 146 -2.63 -21.50 11.99
N VAL A 147 -1.60 -22.28 12.26
CA VAL A 147 -1.68 -23.47 13.11
C VAL A 147 -0.70 -23.28 14.25
N GLU A 148 -1.17 -23.29 15.49
CA GLU A 148 -0.29 -23.13 16.65
C GLU A 148 0.87 -24.12 16.57
N ALA A 149 2.07 -23.66 16.91
CA ALA A 149 3.22 -24.53 17.03
C ALA A 149 3.05 -25.38 18.28
N ASP A 150 3.32 -26.69 18.17
CA ASP A 150 3.24 -27.61 19.29
C ASP A 150 4.16 -27.15 20.44
N ASP A 151 3.63 -27.16 21.66
CA ASP A 151 4.31 -26.69 22.88
C ASP A 151 5.55 -27.56 23.25
N ALA A 152 5.87 -28.58 22.47
CA ALA A 152 7.02 -29.48 22.66
C ALA A 152 8.39 -28.81 22.50
N SER A 153 8.43 -27.48 22.16
CA SER A 153 9.66 -26.70 21.96
C SER A 153 9.81 -25.50 22.91
N ARG A 154 8.98 -25.39 23.94
CA ARG A 154 9.13 -24.37 24.99
C ARG A 154 10.06 -24.80 26.11
#